data_1cc8e828bf76b66d78af69aa2697332c
#
_entry.id   1cc8e828bf76b66d78af69aa2697332c
#
_cell.length_a   1.000
_cell.length_b   1.000
_cell.length_c   1.000
_cell.angle_alpha   90.00
_cell.angle_beta   90.00
_cell.angle_gamma   90.00
#
_symmetry.space_group_name_H-M   'P 1'
#
loop_
_entity.id
_entity.type
_entity.pdbx_description
1 polymer ?
#
loop_
_entity_poly.entity_id
_entity_poly.type
_entity_poly.pdbx_seq_one_letter_code
_entity_poly.pdbx_strand_id
1 'polypeptide(L)'
;MQPRYSIVVFSHLRWNFVYQRPQHLLSRLAATRPVFFVEEPEFDPIGPPRWERSSPQSNVVVLRPRTPVQVPGFHADQLPLLEPLIAQLAQELEGRTIVTWLYTPMALPLAEALAPAVVVYDCMDELSLFLGAPAELLSREAALIECADVMFTGGPSLFRAKQTRHSNVHCFSSSVDAAHFRVRQRGVEDAEDQVAIPHPRLGFYGVIDERLDLPLIDFIAEARPQWQIVLVGPVVKIDPASLPRRDNIHYFGQRTYDELPRYLAGWDVCLLPFARNDATRFISPTKTLEYMAAELPIVSTPITDVAEPYGDIVYLGDTPTELLAACEAALESGPEERASRTARMRRVLAGTSWDVTASAMEKLLAAAVVKKTAVPA
;
A
#
# COMPACT_ATOMS: atom_id res chain seq x y z
N MET A 1 -20.16 -20.42 -15.99
CA MET A 1 -18.70 -20.69 -15.84
C MET A 1 -17.99 -19.37 -15.71
N GLN A 2 -17.08 -19.24 -14.74
CA GLN A 2 -16.22 -18.04 -14.68
C GLN A 2 -15.23 -18.05 -15.86
N PRO A 3 -14.99 -16.89 -16.50
CA PRO A 3 -14.04 -16.81 -17.62
C PRO A 3 -12.63 -17.19 -17.13
N ARG A 4 -11.93 -18.01 -17.91
CA ARG A 4 -10.54 -18.39 -17.64
C ARG A 4 -9.59 -17.36 -18.23
N TYR A 5 -8.83 -16.68 -17.42
CA TYR A 5 -7.78 -15.73 -17.81
C TYR A 5 -6.59 -15.79 -16.86
N SER A 6 -5.45 -15.34 -17.34
CA SER A 6 -4.26 -15.11 -16.53
C SER A 6 -4.11 -13.61 -16.27
N ILE A 7 -3.62 -13.22 -15.07
CA ILE A 7 -3.35 -11.84 -14.74
C ILE A 7 -1.85 -11.60 -14.85
N VAL A 8 -1.45 -10.62 -15.64
CA VAL A 8 -0.06 -10.12 -15.68
C VAL A 8 -0.05 -8.74 -15.03
N VAL A 9 0.63 -8.63 -13.91
CA VAL A 9 0.70 -7.43 -13.08
C VAL A 9 2.01 -6.71 -13.34
N PHE A 10 1.97 -5.40 -13.53
CA PHE A 10 3.16 -4.54 -13.56
C PHE A 10 3.18 -3.63 -12.33
N SER A 11 4.21 -3.75 -11.51
CA SER A 11 4.27 -3.09 -10.22
C SER A 11 5.60 -2.38 -9.98
N HIS A 12 5.51 -1.15 -9.47
CA HIS A 12 6.64 -0.42 -8.90
C HIS A 12 7.01 -0.90 -7.49
N LEU A 13 6.18 -1.77 -6.91
CA LEU A 13 6.40 -2.36 -5.59
C LEU A 13 6.99 -3.76 -5.73
N ARG A 14 7.89 -4.10 -4.79
CA ARG A 14 8.46 -5.44 -4.68
C ARG A 14 7.53 -6.36 -3.89
N TRP A 15 7.34 -7.58 -4.38
CA TRP A 15 6.52 -8.58 -3.68
C TRP A 15 7.02 -8.89 -2.27
N ASN A 16 8.32 -8.97 -2.10
CA ASN A 16 8.97 -9.35 -0.84
C ASN A 16 9.48 -8.16 -0.03
N PHE A 17 8.97 -6.94 -0.26
CA PHE A 17 9.41 -5.77 0.49
C PHE A 17 8.50 -5.46 1.67
N VAL A 18 7.35 -4.89 1.45
CA VAL A 18 6.33 -4.61 2.47
C VAL A 18 5.03 -5.26 2.03
N TYR A 19 4.40 -6.02 2.94
CA TYR A 19 3.13 -6.68 2.64
C TYR A 19 1.98 -5.66 2.69
N GLN A 20 1.35 -5.42 1.55
CA GLN A 20 0.35 -4.37 1.40
C GLN A 20 -0.69 -4.75 0.31
N ARG A 21 -1.44 -3.78 -0.22
CA ARG A 21 -2.54 -3.97 -1.18
C ARG A 21 -2.25 -4.99 -2.29
N PRO A 22 -1.13 -4.95 -3.04
CA PRO A 22 -0.89 -5.93 -4.09
C PRO A 22 -0.87 -7.37 -3.58
N GLN A 23 -0.13 -7.65 -2.52
CA GLN A 23 -0.06 -8.99 -1.94
C GLN A 23 -1.42 -9.46 -1.43
N HIS A 24 -2.16 -8.61 -0.72
CA HIS A 24 -3.49 -8.96 -0.22
C HIS A 24 -4.48 -9.31 -1.34
N LEU A 25 -4.53 -8.50 -2.39
CA LEU A 25 -5.46 -8.70 -3.50
C LEU A 25 -5.06 -9.88 -4.39
N LEU A 26 -3.79 -9.87 -4.83
CA LEU A 26 -3.33 -10.83 -5.82
C LEU A 26 -3.22 -12.25 -5.26
N SER A 27 -2.89 -12.39 -3.96
CA SER A 27 -2.92 -13.70 -3.28
C SER A 27 -4.33 -14.31 -3.30
N ARG A 28 -5.36 -13.49 -3.12
CA ARG A 28 -6.75 -13.94 -3.15
C ARG A 28 -7.21 -14.28 -4.57
N LEU A 29 -6.88 -13.44 -5.54
CA LEU A 29 -7.16 -13.71 -6.95
C LEU A 29 -6.43 -14.94 -7.46
N ALA A 30 -5.23 -15.21 -6.97
CA ALA A 30 -4.42 -16.38 -7.30
C ALA A 30 -5.06 -17.71 -6.84
N ALA A 31 -6.02 -17.69 -5.93
CA ALA A 31 -6.75 -18.89 -5.53
C ALA A 31 -7.46 -19.58 -6.71
N THR A 32 -7.83 -18.82 -7.74
CA THR A 32 -8.62 -19.35 -8.89
C THR A 32 -7.94 -19.19 -10.24
N ARG A 33 -6.81 -18.46 -10.33
CA ARG A 33 -6.14 -18.17 -11.62
C ARG A 33 -4.65 -17.88 -11.47
N PRO A 34 -3.84 -18.06 -12.51
CA PRO A 34 -2.43 -17.70 -12.50
C PRO A 34 -2.24 -16.18 -12.46
N VAL A 35 -1.30 -15.74 -11.63
CA VAL A 35 -0.84 -14.35 -11.50
C VAL A 35 0.66 -14.31 -11.80
N PHE A 36 1.06 -13.48 -12.73
CA PHE A 36 2.44 -13.18 -13.08
C PHE A 36 2.73 -11.76 -12.63
N PHE A 37 3.53 -11.60 -11.59
CA PHE A 37 3.83 -10.31 -10.99
C PHE A 37 5.17 -9.81 -11.48
N VAL A 38 5.16 -8.86 -12.42
CA VAL A 38 6.34 -8.25 -13.02
C VAL A 38 6.77 -7.05 -12.16
N GLU A 39 7.92 -7.17 -11.54
CA GLU A 39 8.56 -6.11 -10.77
C GLU A 39 9.38 -5.19 -11.68
N GLU A 40 9.69 -3.99 -11.18
CA GLU A 40 10.68 -3.13 -11.82
C GLU A 40 12.05 -3.84 -11.97
N PRO A 41 12.83 -3.50 -13.02
CA PRO A 41 14.13 -4.10 -13.22
C PRO A 41 15.09 -3.82 -12.06
N GLU A 42 16.02 -4.74 -11.87
CA GLU A 42 17.13 -4.62 -10.94
C GLU A 42 18.43 -4.68 -11.69
N PHE A 43 19.36 -3.79 -11.33
CA PHE A 43 20.65 -3.68 -11.98
C PHE A 43 21.46 -4.95 -11.79
N ASP A 44 21.97 -5.50 -12.88
CA ASP A 44 22.93 -6.59 -12.90
C ASP A 44 23.86 -6.39 -14.10
N PRO A 45 25.12 -6.03 -13.86
CA PRO A 45 26.09 -5.78 -14.93
C PRO A 45 26.53 -7.06 -15.66
N ILE A 46 26.12 -8.24 -15.19
CA ILE A 46 26.62 -9.52 -15.69
C ILE A 46 25.58 -10.19 -16.59
N GLY A 47 25.90 -10.29 -17.87
CA GLY A 47 25.11 -11.04 -18.85
C GLY A 47 23.97 -10.24 -19.49
N PRO A 48 23.20 -10.89 -20.39
CA PRO A 48 22.07 -10.28 -21.06
C PRO A 48 20.88 -10.09 -20.11
N PRO A 49 19.91 -9.27 -20.51
CA PRO A 49 18.64 -9.16 -19.79
C PRO A 49 18.00 -10.53 -19.59
N ARG A 50 17.53 -10.81 -18.38
CA ARG A 50 16.93 -12.10 -18.01
C ARG A 50 15.93 -11.97 -16.90
N TRP A 51 15.00 -12.95 -16.83
CA TRP A 51 14.11 -13.09 -15.69
C TRP A 51 14.81 -13.76 -14.51
N GLU A 52 14.70 -13.16 -13.34
CA GLU A 52 14.78 -13.86 -12.07
C GLU A 52 13.35 -14.22 -11.64
N ARG A 53 13.11 -15.50 -11.36
CA ARG A 53 11.77 -16.02 -11.07
C ARG A 53 11.68 -16.56 -9.65
N SER A 54 10.58 -16.28 -8.97
CA SER A 54 10.23 -16.93 -7.70
C SER A 54 8.72 -17.23 -7.65
N SER A 55 8.34 -18.16 -6.78
CA SER A 55 6.94 -18.55 -6.59
C SER A 55 6.63 -18.52 -5.10
N PRO A 56 6.29 -17.34 -4.55
CA PRO A 56 6.08 -17.16 -3.11
C PRO A 56 4.86 -17.92 -2.58
N GLN A 57 3.91 -18.22 -3.45
CA GLN A 57 2.72 -19.02 -3.15
C GLN A 57 2.16 -19.68 -4.41
N SER A 58 1.20 -20.58 -4.23
CA SER A 58 0.53 -21.25 -5.35
C SER A 58 -0.10 -20.25 -6.31
N ASN A 59 0.07 -20.48 -7.63
CA ASN A 59 -0.42 -19.65 -8.72
C ASN A 59 0.11 -18.21 -8.77
N VAL A 60 1.13 -17.84 -7.98
CA VAL A 60 1.84 -16.56 -8.11
C VAL A 60 3.25 -16.82 -8.58
N VAL A 61 3.62 -16.21 -9.70
CA VAL A 61 4.99 -16.17 -10.21
C VAL A 61 5.46 -14.74 -10.20
N VAL A 62 6.48 -14.44 -9.43
CA VAL A 62 7.14 -13.14 -9.41
C VAL A 62 8.26 -13.15 -10.45
N LEU A 63 8.23 -12.16 -11.32
CA LEU A 63 9.15 -11.96 -12.43
C LEU A 63 9.93 -10.66 -12.20
N ARG A 64 11.20 -10.77 -11.86
CA ARG A 64 12.11 -9.63 -11.71
C ARG A 64 13.09 -9.59 -12.86
N PRO A 65 13.01 -8.56 -13.72
CA PRO A 65 14.02 -8.40 -14.77
C PRO A 65 15.39 -8.04 -14.16
N ARG A 66 16.44 -8.71 -14.64
CA ARG A 66 17.83 -8.33 -14.40
C ARG A 66 18.37 -7.65 -15.64
N THR A 67 18.86 -6.42 -15.53
CA THR A 67 19.36 -5.63 -16.68
C THR A 67 20.65 -4.93 -16.36
N PRO A 68 21.53 -4.67 -17.37
CA PRO A 68 22.79 -3.96 -17.17
C PRO A 68 22.64 -2.42 -17.10
N VAL A 69 21.43 -1.90 -16.96
CA VAL A 69 21.15 -0.47 -16.89
C VAL A 69 20.79 -0.08 -15.46
N GLN A 70 21.49 0.93 -14.91
CA GLN A 70 21.29 1.37 -13.52
C GLN A 70 20.05 2.25 -13.30
N VAL A 71 19.42 2.76 -14.36
CA VAL A 71 18.24 3.62 -14.22
C VAL A 71 17.09 2.83 -13.59
N PRO A 72 16.51 3.30 -12.48
CA PRO A 72 15.47 2.59 -11.76
C PRO A 72 14.11 2.63 -12.48
N GLY A 73 13.25 1.70 -12.12
CA GLY A 73 11.87 1.67 -12.60
C GLY A 73 11.74 1.20 -14.06
N PHE A 74 10.53 1.32 -14.59
CA PHE A 74 10.24 1.08 -16.01
C PHE A 74 10.60 2.33 -16.84
N HIS A 75 11.84 2.82 -16.68
CA HIS A 75 12.35 3.97 -17.42
C HIS A 75 12.48 3.67 -18.92
N ALA A 76 12.45 4.71 -19.75
CA ALA A 76 12.56 4.56 -21.22
C ALA A 76 13.80 3.75 -21.66
N ASP A 77 14.94 3.92 -20.99
CA ASP A 77 16.18 3.18 -21.29
C ASP A 77 16.10 1.67 -20.94
N GLN A 78 15.16 1.29 -20.08
CA GLN A 78 14.92 -0.11 -19.74
C GLN A 78 14.03 -0.83 -20.76
N LEU A 79 13.09 -0.09 -21.40
CA LEU A 79 12.07 -0.70 -22.26
C LEU A 79 12.64 -1.59 -23.36
N PRO A 80 13.65 -1.17 -24.15
CA PRO A 80 14.22 -2.01 -25.21
C PRO A 80 14.83 -3.31 -24.70
N LEU A 81 15.28 -3.34 -23.45
CA LEU A 81 15.87 -4.52 -22.81
C LEU A 81 14.79 -5.44 -22.24
N LEU A 82 13.62 -4.88 -21.89
CA LEU A 82 12.51 -5.61 -21.32
C LEU A 82 11.60 -6.22 -22.40
N GLU A 83 11.50 -5.60 -23.59
CA GLU A 83 10.67 -6.09 -24.71
C GLU A 83 10.93 -7.55 -25.06
N PRO A 84 12.19 -8.04 -25.21
CA PRO A 84 12.44 -9.46 -25.49
C PRO A 84 11.96 -10.38 -24.35
N LEU A 85 12.04 -9.91 -23.10
CA LEU A 85 11.56 -10.67 -21.94
C LEU A 85 10.03 -10.74 -21.92
N ILE A 86 9.36 -9.67 -22.28
CA ILE A 86 7.91 -9.63 -22.42
C ILE A 86 7.46 -10.54 -23.58
N ALA A 87 8.19 -10.56 -24.69
CA ALA A 87 7.92 -11.49 -25.79
C ALA A 87 8.02 -12.96 -25.36
N GLN A 88 9.01 -13.31 -24.53
CA GLN A 88 9.11 -14.65 -23.93
C GLN A 88 7.90 -14.96 -23.05
N LEU A 89 7.46 -14.01 -22.22
CA LEU A 89 6.27 -14.16 -21.39
C LEU A 89 5.01 -14.32 -22.25
N ALA A 90 4.88 -13.56 -23.33
CA ALA A 90 3.75 -13.67 -24.27
C ALA A 90 3.69 -15.08 -24.88
N GLN A 91 4.83 -15.65 -25.28
CA GLN A 91 4.91 -17.03 -25.78
C GLN A 91 4.49 -18.07 -24.72
N GLU A 92 4.92 -17.88 -23.46
CA GLU A 92 4.51 -18.77 -22.34
C GLU A 92 3.00 -18.71 -22.09
N LEU A 93 2.39 -17.59 -22.38
CA LEU A 93 0.94 -17.34 -22.20
C LEU A 93 0.11 -17.56 -23.46
N GLU A 94 0.70 -18.08 -24.52
CA GLU A 94 -0.01 -18.32 -25.79
C GLU A 94 -1.28 -19.15 -25.59
N GLY A 95 -2.36 -18.73 -26.24
CA GLY A 95 -3.68 -19.37 -26.11
C GLY A 95 -4.45 -19.04 -24.83
N ARG A 96 -3.91 -18.20 -23.97
CA ARG A 96 -4.62 -17.72 -22.76
C ARG A 96 -5.20 -16.33 -22.98
N THR A 97 -6.36 -16.08 -22.41
CA THR A 97 -6.87 -14.70 -22.26
C THR A 97 -6.01 -13.98 -21.23
N ILE A 98 -5.42 -12.85 -21.59
CA ILE A 98 -4.54 -12.06 -20.70
C ILE A 98 -5.31 -10.84 -20.19
N VAL A 99 -5.26 -10.61 -18.89
CA VAL A 99 -5.62 -9.37 -18.23
C VAL A 99 -4.34 -8.71 -17.74
N THR A 100 -4.02 -7.53 -18.21
CA THR A 100 -2.92 -6.73 -17.64
C THR A 100 -3.45 -5.86 -16.51
N TRP A 101 -2.72 -5.84 -15.39
CA TRP A 101 -3.03 -5.06 -14.19
C TRP A 101 -1.85 -4.16 -13.85
N LEU A 102 -2.03 -2.85 -14.00
CA LEU A 102 -0.97 -1.89 -13.81
C LEU A 102 -1.14 -1.13 -12.49
N TYR A 103 -0.11 -1.22 -11.63
CA TYR A 103 0.08 -0.36 -10.46
C TYR A 103 0.92 0.87 -10.80
N THR A 104 1.58 0.88 -11.96
CA THR A 104 2.38 2.01 -12.44
C THR A 104 2.13 2.27 -13.92
N PRO A 105 1.85 3.52 -14.30
CA PRO A 105 1.70 3.89 -15.71
C PRO A 105 2.97 3.70 -16.55
N MET A 106 4.14 3.71 -15.91
CA MET A 106 5.42 3.60 -16.60
C MET A 106 5.60 2.29 -17.37
N ALA A 107 4.90 1.23 -16.97
CA ALA A 107 4.94 -0.07 -17.63
C ALA A 107 3.94 -0.23 -18.80
N LEU A 108 3.17 0.80 -19.15
CA LEU A 108 2.14 0.71 -20.19
C LEU A 108 2.65 0.12 -21.51
N PRO A 109 3.80 0.53 -22.08
CA PRO A 109 4.29 -0.05 -23.35
C PRO A 109 4.56 -1.55 -23.28
N LEU A 110 5.00 -2.04 -22.11
CA LEU A 110 5.25 -3.47 -21.89
C LEU A 110 3.93 -4.26 -21.75
N ALA A 111 2.93 -3.64 -21.13
CA ALA A 111 1.60 -4.23 -21.01
C ALA A 111 0.89 -4.35 -22.37
N GLU A 112 1.02 -3.35 -23.24
CA GLU A 112 0.48 -3.34 -24.60
C GLU A 112 1.11 -4.43 -25.48
N ALA A 113 2.42 -4.69 -25.32
CA ALA A 113 3.13 -5.74 -26.05
C ALA A 113 2.60 -7.16 -25.77
N LEU A 114 1.86 -7.37 -24.67
CA LEU A 114 1.18 -8.64 -24.37
C LEU A 114 -0.16 -8.80 -25.11
N ALA A 115 -0.61 -7.79 -25.86
CA ALA A 115 -1.92 -7.75 -26.52
C ALA A 115 -3.08 -8.20 -25.59
N PRO A 116 -3.27 -7.55 -24.45
CA PRO A 116 -4.23 -7.99 -23.43
C PRO A 116 -5.68 -7.87 -23.91
N ALA A 117 -6.53 -8.79 -23.50
CA ALA A 117 -7.97 -8.68 -23.70
C ALA A 117 -8.59 -7.58 -22.82
N VAL A 118 -8.03 -7.36 -21.63
CA VAL A 118 -8.50 -6.33 -20.66
C VAL A 118 -7.30 -5.65 -20.03
N VAL A 119 -7.35 -4.34 -19.95
CA VAL A 119 -6.38 -3.48 -19.25
C VAL A 119 -7.01 -2.93 -17.99
N VAL A 120 -6.35 -3.16 -16.84
CA VAL A 120 -6.77 -2.64 -15.52
C VAL A 120 -5.74 -1.66 -15.02
N TYR A 121 -6.17 -0.47 -14.62
CA TYR A 121 -5.36 0.47 -13.87
C TYR A 121 -5.78 0.48 -12.40
N ASP A 122 -4.94 -0.01 -11.50
CA ASP A 122 -5.14 0.11 -10.05
C ASP A 122 -4.30 1.27 -9.50
N CYS A 123 -4.88 2.47 -9.57
CA CYS A 123 -4.31 3.72 -9.08
C CYS A 123 -4.43 3.75 -7.55
N MET A 124 -3.46 3.16 -6.86
CA MET A 124 -3.47 3.12 -5.40
C MET A 124 -2.91 4.39 -4.75
N ASP A 125 -2.08 5.13 -5.48
CA ASP A 125 -1.46 6.39 -5.08
C ASP A 125 -1.38 7.34 -6.27
N GLU A 126 -1.27 8.66 -6.01
CA GLU A 126 -0.96 9.67 -7.03
C GLU A 126 0.57 9.74 -7.22
N LEU A 127 1.11 8.79 -8.00
CA LEU A 127 2.56 8.61 -8.14
C LEU A 127 3.30 9.85 -8.65
N SER A 128 2.61 10.72 -9.40
CA SER A 128 3.17 11.97 -9.92
C SER A 128 3.52 13.00 -8.84
N LEU A 129 2.99 12.84 -7.65
CA LEU A 129 3.22 13.74 -6.51
C LEU A 129 4.33 13.25 -5.57
N PHE A 130 4.91 12.08 -5.82
CA PHE A 130 6.03 11.60 -5.02
C PHE A 130 7.36 12.21 -5.46
N LEU A 131 8.26 12.36 -4.51
CA LEU A 131 9.60 12.86 -4.77
C LEU A 131 10.32 11.96 -5.81
N GLY A 132 10.90 12.60 -6.83
CA GLY A 132 11.62 11.90 -7.88
C GLY A 132 10.73 11.22 -8.93
N ALA A 133 9.42 11.55 -8.98
CA ALA A 133 8.54 11.05 -10.03
C ALA A 133 9.09 11.38 -11.44
N PRO A 134 9.15 10.40 -12.37
CA PRO A 134 9.61 10.64 -13.74
C PRO A 134 8.73 11.67 -14.47
N ALA A 135 9.33 12.52 -15.32
CA ALA A 135 8.59 13.53 -16.07
C ALA A 135 7.53 12.93 -17.00
N GLU A 136 7.79 11.73 -17.54
CA GLU A 136 6.91 10.99 -18.44
C GLU A 136 5.69 10.39 -17.74
N LEU A 137 5.68 10.33 -16.40
CA LEU A 137 4.63 9.66 -15.63
C LEU A 137 3.24 10.22 -15.94
N LEU A 138 3.10 11.54 -16.04
CA LEU A 138 1.81 12.19 -16.32
C LEU A 138 1.27 11.82 -17.70
N SER A 139 2.13 11.83 -18.73
CA SER A 139 1.73 11.45 -20.08
C SER A 139 1.40 9.94 -20.18
N ARG A 140 2.16 9.11 -19.51
CA ARG A 140 1.90 7.67 -19.42
C ARG A 140 0.60 7.37 -18.66
N GLU A 141 0.33 8.11 -17.57
CA GLU A 141 -0.94 7.96 -16.86
C GLU A 141 -2.12 8.37 -17.72
N ALA A 142 -2.00 9.47 -18.46
CA ALA A 142 -3.07 9.91 -19.36
C ALA A 142 -3.39 8.83 -20.42
N ALA A 143 -2.37 8.25 -21.05
CA ALA A 143 -2.53 7.18 -22.01
C ALA A 143 -3.12 5.90 -21.37
N LEU A 144 -2.66 5.54 -20.15
CA LEU A 144 -3.20 4.38 -19.44
C LEU A 144 -4.68 4.57 -19.07
N ILE A 145 -5.08 5.75 -18.61
CA ILE A 145 -6.48 6.05 -18.30
C ILE A 145 -7.34 5.94 -19.57
N GLU A 146 -6.86 6.39 -20.71
CA GLU A 146 -7.59 6.32 -21.98
C GLU A 146 -7.80 4.88 -22.45
N CYS A 147 -6.79 4.01 -22.32
CA CYS A 147 -6.86 2.63 -22.79
C CYS A 147 -7.39 1.62 -21.77
N ALA A 148 -7.49 1.98 -20.50
CA ALA A 148 -7.96 1.09 -19.44
C ALA A 148 -9.44 0.68 -19.67
N ASP A 149 -9.77 -0.57 -19.43
CA ASP A 149 -11.14 -1.06 -19.44
C ASP A 149 -11.82 -0.89 -18.08
N VAL A 150 -11.03 -0.96 -17.02
CA VAL A 150 -11.46 -0.79 -15.63
C VAL A 150 -10.38 -0.02 -14.88
N MET A 151 -10.79 0.96 -14.11
CA MET A 151 -9.90 1.72 -13.22
C MET A 151 -10.34 1.55 -11.77
N PHE A 152 -9.39 1.26 -10.89
CA PHE A 152 -9.57 1.25 -9.45
C PHE A 152 -8.79 2.40 -8.82
N THR A 153 -9.28 2.94 -7.71
CA THR A 153 -8.59 3.95 -6.92
C THR A 153 -8.44 3.51 -5.47
N GLY A 154 -7.30 3.84 -4.86
CA GLY A 154 -6.91 3.40 -3.52
C GLY A 154 -7.62 4.10 -2.36
N GLY A 155 -8.41 5.14 -2.64
CA GLY A 155 -9.13 5.88 -1.61
C GLY A 155 -10.14 6.88 -2.16
N PRO A 156 -11.02 7.42 -1.29
CA PRO A 156 -12.08 8.36 -1.68
C PRO A 156 -11.56 9.67 -2.29
N SER A 157 -10.50 10.23 -1.74
CA SER A 157 -9.90 11.47 -2.25
C SER A 157 -9.35 11.27 -3.66
N LEU A 158 -8.65 10.17 -3.89
CA LEU A 158 -8.13 9.80 -5.19
C LEU A 158 -9.26 9.49 -6.19
N PHE A 159 -10.32 8.82 -5.74
CA PHE A 159 -11.51 8.58 -6.55
C PHE A 159 -12.13 9.90 -7.02
N ARG A 160 -12.34 10.86 -6.12
CA ARG A 160 -12.86 12.20 -6.48
C ARG A 160 -11.99 12.91 -7.52
N ALA A 161 -10.67 12.75 -7.43
CA ALA A 161 -9.73 13.35 -8.39
C ALA A 161 -9.75 12.67 -9.77
N LYS A 162 -10.07 11.38 -9.85
CA LYS A 162 -9.99 10.59 -11.09
C LYS A 162 -11.35 10.25 -11.72
N GLN A 163 -12.47 10.36 -11.03
CA GLN A 163 -13.80 9.90 -11.48
C GLN A 163 -14.29 10.56 -12.78
N THR A 164 -13.85 11.78 -13.09
CA THR A 164 -14.19 12.47 -14.33
C THR A 164 -13.29 12.13 -15.51
N ARG A 165 -12.19 11.39 -15.26
CA ARG A 165 -11.19 11.05 -16.28
C ARG A 165 -11.44 9.71 -16.95
N HIS A 166 -12.27 8.85 -16.34
CA HIS A 166 -12.58 7.54 -16.87
C HIS A 166 -14.01 7.10 -16.52
N SER A 167 -14.74 6.51 -17.48
CA SER A 167 -16.16 6.16 -17.31
C SER A 167 -16.41 4.92 -16.44
N ASN A 168 -15.42 4.05 -16.30
CA ASN A 168 -15.51 2.80 -15.52
C ASN A 168 -14.49 2.80 -14.39
N VAL A 169 -14.62 3.77 -13.47
CA VAL A 169 -13.74 3.92 -12.30
C VAL A 169 -14.50 3.55 -11.02
N HIS A 170 -13.82 2.83 -10.13
CA HIS A 170 -14.37 2.35 -8.87
C HIS A 170 -13.43 2.64 -7.71
N CYS A 171 -13.99 3.10 -6.60
CA CYS A 171 -13.24 3.31 -5.36
C CYS A 171 -13.14 1.99 -4.58
N PHE A 172 -11.92 1.53 -4.38
CA PHE A 172 -11.59 0.43 -3.48
C PHE A 172 -10.50 0.90 -2.53
N SER A 173 -10.89 1.51 -1.44
CA SER A 173 -9.97 1.90 -0.37
C SER A 173 -9.19 0.69 0.14
N SER A 174 -8.05 0.95 0.79
CA SER A 174 -7.33 -0.08 1.52
C SER A 174 -8.28 -0.82 2.47
N SER A 175 -8.04 -2.10 2.63
CA SER A 175 -8.84 -2.97 3.50
C SER A 175 -7.97 -3.56 4.60
N VAL A 176 -8.45 -4.52 5.36
CA VAL A 176 -7.72 -5.10 6.48
C VAL A 176 -8.00 -6.59 6.62
N ASP A 177 -7.00 -7.33 7.09
CA ASP A 177 -7.18 -8.64 7.72
C ASP A 177 -7.36 -8.43 9.23
N ALA A 178 -8.61 -8.13 9.63
CA ALA A 178 -8.92 -7.79 11.00
C ALA A 178 -8.56 -8.91 11.99
N ALA A 179 -8.66 -10.17 11.57
CA ALA A 179 -8.29 -11.31 12.42
C ALA A 179 -6.80 -11.31 12.78
N HIS A 180 -5.95 -10.87 11.85
CA HIS A 180 -4.50 -10.78 12.05
C HIS A 180 -4.13 -9.75 13.12
N PHE A 181 -4.81 -8.60 13.15
CA PHE A 181 -4.52 -7.46 14.04
C PHE A 181 -5.37 -7.41 15.33
N ARG A 182 -6.18 -8.40 15.66
CA ARG A 182 -6.96 -8.47 16.91
C ARG A 182 -6.09 -8.84 18.11
N VAL A 183 -5.09 -8.01 18.42
CA VAL A 183 -4.05 -8.32 19.42
C VAL A 183 -4.61 -8.59 20.80
N ARG A 184 -5.55 -7.77 21.29
CA ARG A 184 -6.16 -7.93 22.63
C ARG A 184 -7.00 -9.18 22.75
N GLN A 185 -7.78 -9.53 21.73
CA GLN A 185 -8.66 -10.71 21.75
C GLN A 185 -7.86 -12.02 21.61
N ARG A 186 -6.70 -11.98 20.95
CA ARG A 186 -5.83 -13.13 20.72
C ARG A 186 -4.79 -13.33 21.83
N GLY A 187 -4.66 -12.37 22.77
CA GLY A 187 -3.60 -12.40 23.77
C GLY A 187 -2.20 -12.40 23.16
N VAL A 188 -2.00 -11.58 22.13
CA VAL A 188 -0.71 -11.46 21.45
C VAL A 188 0.29 -10.83 22.42
N GLU A 189 1.43 -11.47 22.61
CA GLU A 189 2.50 -10.97 23.46
C GLU A 189 3.26 -9.83 22.76
N ASP A 190 3.83 -8.95 23.58
CA ASP A 190 4.70 -7.85 23.13
C ASP A 190 5.92 -8.38 22.37
N ALA A 191 6.49 -7.57 21.48
CA ALA A 191 7.70 -7.91 20.77
C ALA A 191 8.91 -7.91 21.73
N GLU A 192 9.74 -8.94 21.63
CA GLU A 192 10.87 -9.17 22.56
C GLU A 192 11.86 -8.02 22.59
N ASP A 193 12.06 -7.37 21.46
CA ASP A 193 13.00 -6.25 21.31
C ASP A 193 12.41 -4.89 21.72
N GLN A 194 11.09 -4.81 21.99
CA GLN A 194 10.48 -3.59 22.54
C GLN A 194 9.99 -3.74 23.99
N VAL A 195 9.87 -4.94 24.53
CA VAL A 195 9.26 -5.21 25.85
C VAL A 195 9.95 -4.44 27.00
N ALA A 196 11.24 -4.15 26.86
CA ALA A 196 12.01 -3.40 27.86
C ALA A 196 11.80 -1.87 27.80
N ILE A 197 11.14 -1.36 26.77
CA ILE A 197 10.87 0.08 26.62
C ILE A 197 9.76 0.48 27.60
N PRO A 198 9.91 1.54 28.38
CA PRO A 198 8.87 2.00 29.30
C PRO A 198 7.58 2.43 28.58
N HIS A 199 6.47 2.47 29.31
CA HIS A 199 5.22 3.09 28.87
C HIS A 199 5.11 4.55 29.34
N PRO A 200 4.34 5.41 28.66
CA PRO A 200 3.52 5.07 27.49
C PRO A 200 4.33 5.01 26.20
N ARG A 201 3.96 4.08 25.30
CA ARG A 201 4.54 3.92 23.98
C ARG A 201 3.58 4.40 22.90
N LEU A 202 4.03 5.35 22.09
CA LEU A 202 3.31 5.87 20.93
C LEU A 202 3.96 5.31 19.67
N GLY A 203 3.27 4.45 18.95
CA GLY A 203 3.88 3.64 17.89
C GLY A 203 3.37 3.96 16.49
N PHE A 204 4.27 3.85 15.52
CA PHE A 204 3.99 3.84 14.09
C PHE A 204 4.73 2.68 13.44
N TYR A 205 4.08 1.96 12.53
CA TYR A 205 4.79 1.09 11.60
C TYR A 205 4.48 1.44 10.15
N GLY A 206 5.46 1.21 9.28
CA GLY A 206 5.39 1.43 7.84
C GLY A 206 6.66 2.03 7.29
N VAL A 207 6.65 2.33 6.01
CA VAL A 207 7.79 2.98 5.35
C VAL A 207 7.99 4.37 5.95
N ILE A 208 9.23 4.67 6.33
CA ILE A 208 9.68 5.96 6.84
C ILE A 208 10.31 6.70 5.66
N ASP A 209 9.57 7.66 5.09
CA ASP A 209 9.96 8.46 3.93
C ASP A 209 9.41 9.89 4.02
N GLU A 210 9.39 10.62 2.90
CA GLU A 210 8.92 12.00 2.79
C GLU A 210 7.47 12.22 3.22
N ARG A 211 6.70 11.15 3.43
CA ARG A 211 5.31 11.22 3.90
C ARG A 211 5.19 11.37 5.40
N LEU A 212 6.24 11.07 6.18
CA LEU A 212 6.23 11.29 7.62
C LEU A 212 6.68 12.70 7.97
N ASP A 213 6.00 13.29 8.94
CA ASP A 213 6.39 14.57 9.55
C ASP A 213 7.43 14.32 10.64
N LEU A 214 8.70 14.21 10.24
CA LEU A 214 9.82 13.97 11.15
C LEU A 214 10.00 15.12 12.18
N PRO A 215 9.89 16.41 11.79
CA PRO A 215 9.86 17.51 12.76
C PRO A 215 8.76 17.40 13.80
N LEU A 216 7.58 16.95 13.42
CA LEU A 216 6.47 16.73 14.36
C LEU A 216 6.78 15.60 15.34
N ILE A 217 7.37 14.51 14.89
CA ILE A 217 7.83 13.40 15.74
C ILE A 217 8.88 13.91 16.74
N ASP A 218 9.84 14.71 16.29
CA ASP A 218 10.89 15.31 17.13
C ASP A 218 10.27 16.22 18.19
N PHE A 219 9.32 17.08 17.80
CA PHE A 219 8.61 17.98 18.71
C PHE A 219 7.87 17.22 19.82
N ILE A 220 7.14 16.16 19.50
CA ILE A 220 6.42 15.34 20.50
C ILE A 220 7.40 14.70 21.47
N ALA A 221 8.49 14.13 20.96
CA ALA A 221 9.51 13.48 21.77
C ALA A 221 10.21 14.47 22.73
N GLU A 222 10.47 15.71 22.28
CA GLU A 222 11.03 16.77 23.10
C GLU A 222 10.06 17.26 24.18
N ALA A 223 8.79 17.49 23.78
CA ALA A 223 7.77 18.03 24.67
C ALA A 223 7.37 17.04 25.78
N ARG A 224 7.55 15.74 25.57
CA ARG A 224 7.19 14.67 26.52
C ARG A 224 8.32 13.61 26.61
N PRO A 225 9.44 13.93 27.27
CA PRO A 225 10.58 13.01 27.36
C PRO A 225 10.25 11.66 28.03
N GLN A 226 9.19 11.60 28.82
CA GLN A 226 8.71 10.37 29.45
C GLN A 226 7.91 9.46 28.51
N TRP A 227 7.47 9.94 27.34
CA TRP A 227 6.82 9.12 26.34
C TRP A 227 7.87 8.46 25.44
N GLN A 228 7.56 7.28 24.97
CA GLN A 228 8.44 6.53 24.08
C GLN A 228 7.83 6.46 22.68
N ILE A 229 8.53 7.00 21.70
CA ILE A 229 8.11 6.94 20.29
C ILE A 229 8.73 5.72 19.65
N VAL A 230 7.90 4.81 19.15
CA VAL A 230 8.32 3.55 18.54
C VAL A 230 8.05 3.57 17.05
N LEU A 231 9.10 3.50 16.23
CA LEU A 231 9.02 3.57 14.78
C LEU A 231 9.52 2.25 14.18
N VAL A 232 8.61 1.52 13.51
CA VAL A 232 8.88 0.19 12.93
C VAL A 232 8.75 0.26 11.41
N GLY A 233 9.84 0.05 10.69
CA GLY A 233 9.81 0.01 9.23
C GLY A 233 11.11 0.46 8.57
N PRO A 234 11.24 0.23 7.27
CA PRO A 234 12.43 0.63 6.52
C PRO A 234 12.43 2.14 6.28
N VAL A 235 13.63 2.72 6.33
CA VAL A 235 13.86 4.12 5.90
C VAL A 235 14.24 4.09 4.43
N VAL A 236 13.45 4.77 3.58
CA VAL A 236 13.70 4.81 2.13
C VAL A 236 13.45 6.22 1.59
N LYS A 237 14.11 6.57 0.48
CA LYS A 237 13.98 7.85 -0.23
C LYS A 237 14.39 9.12 0.53
N ILE A 238 14.70 9.04 1.81
CA ILE A 238 15.20 10.14 2.62
C ILE A 238 16.58 9.80 3.17
N ASP A 239 17.35 10.83 3.52
CA ASP A 239 18.63 10.63 4.20
C ASP A 239 18.41 10.11 5.62
N PRO A 240 18.94 8.94 6.00
CA PRO A 240 18.87 8.44 7.38
C PRO A 240 19.45 9.41 8.43
N ALA A 241 20.31 10.35 8.03
CA ALA A 241 20.82 11.39 8.92
C ALA A 241 19.79 12.45 9.28
N SER A 242 18.68 12.57 8.50
CA SER A 242 17.57 13.48 8.80
C SER A 242 16.62 12.98 9.88
N LEU A 243 16.75 11.72 10.30
CA LEU A 243 15.90 11.15 11.34
C LEU A 243 16.19 11.81 12.70
N PRO A 244 15.15 12.22 13.47
CA PRO A 244 15.34 12.74 14.81
C PRO A 244 15.99 11.70 15.73
N ARG A 245 16.98 12.13 16.52
CA ARG A 245 17.75 11.29 17.42
C ARG A 245 17.59 11.79 18.87
N ARG A 246 16.68 11.15 19.61
CA ARG A 246 16.45 11.39 21.03
C ARG A 246 16.41 10.07 21.79
N ASP A 247 16.71 10.08 23.07
CA ASP A 247 16.77 8.87 23.90
C ASP A 247 15.42 8.13 23.99
N ASN A 248 14.32 8.85 23.72
CA ASN A 248 12.96 8.33 23.73
C ASN A 248 12.37 8.09 22.33
N ILE A 249 13.20 8.05 21.29
CA ILE A 249 12.79 7.64 19.93
C ILE A 249 13.51 6.35 19.54
N HIS A 250 12.74 5.29 19.25
CA HIS A 250 13.24 3.96 18.99
C HIS A 250 12.92 3.53 17.55
N TYR A 251 13.95 3.09 16.79
CA TYR A 251 13.84 2.64 15.41
C TYR A 251 14.13 1.15 15.33
N PHE A 252 13.14 0.35 14.87
CA PHE A 252 13.26 -1.10 14.81
C PHE A 252 13.55 -1.65 13.41
N GLY A 253 13.60 -0.78 12.39
CA GLY A 253 13.79 -1.21 11.01
C GLY A 253 12.60 -2.03 10.48
N GLN A 254 12.81 -2.69 9.32
CA GLN A 254 11.76 -3.48 8.68
C GLN A 254 11.40 -4.72 9.49
N ARG A 255 10.10 -5.00 9.59
CA ARG A 255 9.55 -6.22 10.17
C ARG A 255 8.61 -6.89 9.16
N THR A 256 8.46 -8.19 9.29
CA THR A 256 7.49 -8.95 8.50
C THR A 256 6.06 -8.62 8.90
N TYR A 257 5.11 -8.85 8.01
CA TYR A 257 3.69 -8.63 8.29
C TYR A 257 3.22 -9.41 9.53
N ASP A 258 3.71 -10.64 9.71
CA ASP A 258 3.35 -11.50 10.84
C ASP A 258 3.89 -11.03 12.21
N GLU A 259 4.96 -10.21 12.20
CA GLU A 259 5.51 -9.63 13.43
C GLU A 259 4.77 -8.37 13.90
N LEU A 260 4.11 -7.63 12.98
CA LEU A 260 3.48 -6.34 13.31
C LEU A 260 2.47 -6.40 14.46
N PRO A 261 1.64 -7.44 14.61
CA PRO A 261 0.72 -7.55 15.75
C PRO A 261 1.42 -7.55 17.11
N ARG A 262 2.65 -8.07 17.21
CA ARG A 262 3.43 -8.09 18.46
C ARG A 262 3.85 -6.68 18.89
N TYR A 263 4.25 -5.84 17.92
CA TYR A 263 4.55 -4.43 18.20
C TYR A 263 3.29 -3.67 18.66
N LEU A 264 2.17 -3.86 17.95
CA LEU A 264 0.89 -3.27 18.34
C LEU A 264 0.43 -3.68 19.74
N ALA A 265 0.70 -4.91 20.15
CA ALA A 265 0.33 -5.40 21.49
C ALA A 265 0.99 -4.61 22.62
N GLY A 266 2.17 -4.04 22.37
CA GLY A 266 2.93 -3.25 23.33
C GLY A 266 2.68 -1.73 23.26
N TRP A 267 1.79 -1.22 22.37
CA TRP A 267 1.56 0.23 22.26
C TRP A 267 0.35 0.70 23.06
N ASP A 268 0.44 1.94 23.57
CA ASP A 268 -0.66 2.63 24.25
C ASP A 268 -1.48 3.49 23.25
N VAL A 269 -0.79 4.06 22.25
CA VAL A 269 -1.36 4.89 21.19
C VAL A 269 -0.71 4.55 19.86
N CYS A 270 -1.51 4.48 18.81
CA CYS A 270 -1.03 4.36 17.44
C CYS A 270 -0.96 5.73 16.78
N LEU A 271 0.17 6.04 16.15
CA LEU A 271 0.42 7.31 15.48
C LEU A 271 0.26 7.17 13.95
N LEU A 272 -0.32 8.18 13.33
CA LEU A 272 -0.30 8.43 11.89
C LEU A 272 0.23 9.85 11.65
N PRO A 273 1.53 10.10 11.88
CA PRO A 273 2.14 11.42 11.87
C PRO A 273 2.55 11.79 10.45
N PHE A 274 1.58 11.89 9.55
CA PHE A 274 1.84 12.19 8.15
C PHE A 274 2.08 13.69 7.96
N ALA A 275 3.12 14.04 7.17
CA ALA A 275 3.33 15.39 6.69
C ALA A 275 2.16 15.81 5.79
N ARG A 276 1.81 17.09 5.81
CA ARG A 276 0.81 17.66 4.90
C ARG A 276 1.50 18.23 3.66
N ASN A 277 1.80 17.38 2.73
CA ASN A 277 2.46 17.71 1.46
C ASN A 277 1.75 17.05 0.27
N ASP A 278 2.26 17.26 -0.94
CA ASP A 278 1.66 16.71 -2.14
C ASP A 278 1.62 15.17 -2.11
N ALA A 279 2.67 14.51 -1.60
CA ALA A 279 2.74 13.05 -1.54
C ALA A 279 1.69 12.43 -0.59
N THR A 280 1.17 13.20 0.38
CA THR A 280 0.15 12.72 1.33
C THR A 280 -1.28 13.17 0.98
N ARG A 281 -1.44 13.99 -0.05
CA ARG A 281 -2.72 14.60 -0.42
C ARG A 281 -3.83 13.58 -0.71
N PHE A 282 -3.48 12.44 -1.28
CA PHE A 282 -4.42 11.41 -1.71
C PHE A 282 -4.17 10.04 -1.07
N ILE A 283 -3.35 9.97 -0.02
CA ILE A 283 -3.08 8.68 0.63
C ILE A 283 -4.28 8.21 1.45
N SER A 284 -4.54 6.90 1.38
CA SER A 284 -5.53 6.20 2.20
C SER A 284 -4.82 5.11 3.01
N PRO A 285 -4.33 5.43 4.23
CA PRO A 285 -3.43 4.54 4.96
C PRO A 285 -4.12 3.27 5.44
N THR A 286 -3.67 2.11 5.00
CA THR A 286 -4.09 0.78 5.47
C THR A 286 -3.99 0.66 6.99
N LYS A 287 -2.97 1.28 7.59
CA LYS A 287 -2.70 1.29 9.03
C LYS A 287 -3.87 1.77 9.89
N THR A 288 -4.68 2.69 9.37
CA THR A 288 -5.87 3.17 10.10
C THR A 288 -6.80 2.02 10.46
N LEU A 289 -7.07 1.12 9.52
CA LEU A 289 -7.93 -0.05 9.74
C LEU A 289 -7.24 -1.15 10.55
N GLU A 290 -5.93 -1.31 10.40
CA GLU A 290 -5.12 -2.25 11.17
C GLU A 290 -5.09 -1.84 12.64
N TYR A 291 -4.91 -0.54 12.93
CA TYR A 291 -4.97 0.02 14.29
C TYR A 291 -6.38 -0.06 14.89
N MET A 292 -7.43 0.13 14.09
CA MET A 292 -8.80 -0.13 14.52
C MET A 292 -9.02 -1.60 14.89
N ALA A 293 -8.43 -2.53 14.14
CA ALA A 293 -8.54 -3.97 14.44
C ALA A 293 -7.81 -4.35 15.74
N ALA A 294 -6.76 -3.63 16.10
CA ALA A 294 -6.08 -3.75 17.39
C ALA A 294 -6.87 -3.10 18.55
N GLU A 295 -7.91 -2.32 18.24
CA GLU A 295 -8.73 -1.58 19.23
C GLU A 295 -7.91 -0.62 20.10
N LEU A 296 -6.86 -0.01 19.49
CA LEU A 296 -6.00 0.97 20.12
C LEU A 296 -6.45 2.39 19.81
N PRO A 297 -6.21 3.38 20.72
CA PRO A 297 -6.36 4.78 20.38
C PRO A 297 -5.49 5.16 19.18
N ILE A 298 -6.03 5.95 18.26
CA ILE A 298 -5.33 6.37 17.04
C ILE A 298 -5.25 7.89 17.03
N VAL A 299 -4.05 8.42 16.83
CA VAL A 299 -3.79 9.86 16.68
C VAL A 299 -3.22 10.11 15.29
N SER A 300 -3.74 11.10 14.58
CA SER A 300 -3.34 11.40 13.20
C SER A 300 -3.29 12.90 12.93
N THR A 301 -2.41 13.30 12.03
CA THR A 301 -2.60 14.54 11.28
C THR A 301 -3.86 14.42 10.40
N PRO A 302 -4.56 15.54 10.08
CA PRO A 302 -5.87 15.48 9.41
C PRO A 302 -5.74 15.26 7.89
N ILE A 303 -5.09 14.17 7.48
CA ILE A 303 -5.12 13.77 6.06
C ILE A 303 -6.53 13.37 5.66
N THR A 304 -6.93 13.70 4.43
CA THR A 304 -8.31 13.65 3.95
C THR A 304 -8.98 12.29 4.18
N ASP A 305 -8.34 11.20 3.75
CA ASP A 305 -8.91 9.84 3.82
C ASP A 305 -8.83 9.21 5.25
N VAL A 306 -8.37 9.97 6.24
CA VAL A 306 -8.50 9.64 7.67
C VAL A 306 -9.51 10.57 8.33
N ALA A 307 -9.39 11.87 8.12
CA ALA A 307 -10.22 12.86 8.80
C ALA A 307 -11.70 12.80 8.39
N GLU A 308 -11.99 12.68 7.08
CA GLU A 308 -13.37 12.64 6.60
C GLU A 308 -14.12 11.37 7.06
N PRO A 309 -13.61 10.13 6.86
CA PRO A 309 -14.36 8.94 7.22
C PRO A 309 -14.24 8.54 8.69
N TYR A 310 -13.24 9.00 9.44
CA TYR A 310 -12.88 8.48 10.75
C TYR A 310 -12.63 9.56 11.81
N GLY A 311 -13.00 10.81 11.56
CA GLY A 311 -12.77 11.92 12.49
C GLY A 311 -13.49 11.77 13.84
N ASP A 312 -14.52 10.92 13.94
CA ASP A 312 -15.21 10.56 15.19
C ASP A 312 -14.56 9.35 15.92
N ILE A 313 -13.57 8.71 15.30
CA ILE A 313 -12.82 7.56 15.84
C ILE A 313 -11.40 7.97 16.20
N VAL A 314 -10.74 8.72 15.31
CA VAL A 314 -9.34 9.12 15.41
C VAL A 314 -9.22 10.46 16.13
N TYR A 315 -8.23 10.62 16.98
CA TYR A 315 -7.85 11.91 17.53
C TYR A 315 -7.04 12.68 16.48
N LEU A 316 -7.47 13.89 16.13
CA LEU A 316 -6.85 14.68 15.08
C LEU A 316 -6.15 15.92 15.64
N GLY A 317 -4.98 16.25 15.10
CA GLY A 317 -4.27 17.50 15.36
C GLY A 317 -3.56 17.97 14.10
N ASP A 318 -3.77 19.23 13.72
CA ASP A 318 -3.19 19.83 12.50
C ASP A 318 -1.83 20.48 12.75
N THR A 319 -1.65 21.06 13.93
CA THR A 319 -0.40 21.68 14.36
C THR A 319 0.34 20.76 15.32
N PRO A 320 1.66 20.94 15.53
CA PRO A 320 2.40 20.17 16.52
C PRO A 320 1.79 20.20 17.93
N THR A 321 1.31 21.37 18.35
CA THR A 321 0.67 21.54 19.66
C THR A 321 -0.68 20.82 19.73
N GLU A 322 -1.48 20.88 18.68
CA GLU A 322 -2.75 20.16 18.62
C GLU A 322 -2.57 18.64 18.58
N LEU A 323 -1.55 18.15 17.83
CA LEU A 323 -1.27 16.71 17.79
C LEU A 323 -0.74 16.22 19.16
N LEU A 324 0.07 17.02 19.85
CA LEU A 324 0.50 16.73 21.21
C LEU A 324 -0.71 16.62 22.15
N ALA A 325 -1.64 17.58 22.09
CA ALA A 325 -2.88 17.55 22.88
C ALA A 325 -3.77 16.35 22.51
N ALA A 326 -3.80 15.96 21.23
CA ALA A 326 -4.50 14.77 20.78
C ALA A 326 -3.89 13.47 21.36
N CYS A 327 -2.55 13.40 21.46
CA CYS A 327 -1.86 12.28 22.12
C CYS A 327 -2.19 12.23 23.64
N GLU A 328 -2.21 13.38 24.32
CA GLU A 328 -2.61 13.47 25.72
C GLU A 328 -4.04 12.98 25.92
N ALA A 329 -4.99 13.48 25.13
CA ALA A 329 -6.39 13.07 25.18
C ALA A 329 -6.55 11.55 24.91
N ALA A 330 -5.78 11.00 23.98
CA ALA A 330 -5.80 9.56 23.69
C ALA A 330 -5.30 8.71 24.86
N LEU A 331 -4.22 9.14 25.54
CA LEU A 331 -3.65 8.47 26.70
C LEU A 331 -4.56 8.57 27.93
N GLU A 332 -5.18 9.71 28.15
CA GLU A 332 -6.04 10.03 29.30
C GLU A 332 -7.49 9.57 29.09
N SER A 333 -7.84 9.07 27.91
CA SER A 333 -9.22 8.67 27.57
C SER A 333 -9.77 7.67 28.59
N GLY A 334 -10.96 7.98 29.13
CA GLY A 334 -11.66 7.14 30.11
C GLY A 334 -12.27 5.88 29.48
N PRO A 335 -12.70 4.93 30.33
CA PRO A 335 -13.27 3.64 29.85
C PRO A 335 -14.49 3.81 28.93
N GLU A 336 -15.37 4.77 29.19
CA GLU A 336 -16.56 5.04 28.38
C GLU A 336 -16.21 5.55 26.98
N GLU A 337 -15.28 6.49 26.90
CA GLU A 337 -14.80 7.02 25.61
C GLU A 337 -14.11 5.93 24.79
N ARG A 338 -13.23 5.16 25.42
CA ARG A 338 -12.56 4.01 24.75
C ARG A 338 -13.58 3.01 24.24
N ALA A 339 -14.57 2.64 25.05
CA ALA A 339 -15.63 1.72 24.64
C ALA A 339 -16.45 2.27 23.46
N SER A 340 -16.79 3.57 23.50
CA SER A 340 -17.51 4.24 22.40
C SER A 340 -16.72 4.24 21.09
N ARG A 341 -15.43 4.61 21.12
CA ARG A 341 -14.56 4.59 19.92
C ARG A 341 -14.37 3.17 19.40
N THR A 342 -14.11 2.21 20.30
CA THR A 342 -13.99 0.78 19.92
C THR A 342 -15.27 0.26 19.24
N ALA A 343 -16.45 0.64 19.72
CA ALA A 343 -17.70 0.23 19.08
C ALA A 343 -17.86 0.82 17.65
N ARG A 344 -17.34 2.03 17.40
CA ARG A 344 -17.30 2.62 16.05
C ARG A 344 -16.27 1.92 15.17
N MET A 345 -15.06 1.63 15.68
CA MET A 345 -14.03 0.84 14.97
C MET A 345 -14.60 -0.50 14.51
N ARG A 346 -15.26 -1.24 15.39
CA ARG A 346 -15.91 -2.51 15.06
C ARG A 346 -16.96 -2.39 13.97
N ARG A 347 -17.74 -1.30 13.94
CA ARG A 347 -18.71 -1.04 12.87
C ARG A 347 -18.05 -0.82 11.51
N VAL A 348 -16.96 -0.06 11.45
CA VAL A 348 -16.17 0.12 10.23
C VAL A 348 -15.65 -1.23 9.74
N LEU A 349 -15.05 -2.02 10.63
CA LEU A 349 -14.44 -3.30 10.30
C LEU A 349 -15.45 -4.39 9.90
N ALA A 350 -16.70 -4.30 10.34
CA ALA A 350 -17.73 -5.28 10.00
C ALA A 350 -18.04 -5.34 8.50
N GLY A 351 -17.84 -4.23 7.77
CA GLY A 351 -18.05 -4.14 6.32
C GLY A 351 -16.75 -4.16 5.50
N THR A 352 -15.59 -4.35 6.14
CA THR A 352 -14.28 -4.12 5.50
C THR A 352 -13.38 -5.36 5.64
N SER A 353 -13.05 -6.00 4.54
CA SER A 353 -12.05 -7.08 4.50
C SER A 353 -11.44 -7.19 3.12
N TRP A 354 -10.20 -7.68 3.05
CA TRP A 354 -9.55 -7.95 1.77
C TRP A 354 -10.31 -9.00 0.94
N ASP A 355 -11.04 -9.94 1.57
CA ASP A 355 -11.83 -10.94 0.85
C ASP A 355 -13.03 -10.29 0.14
N VAL A 356 -13.73 -9.37 0.81
CA VAL A 356 -14.83 -8.61 0.22
C VAL A 356 -14.33 -7.74 -0.93
N THR A 357 -13.22 -7.03 -0.71
CA THR A 357 -12.59 -6.17 -1.73
C THR A 357 -12.16 -6.98 -2.95
N ALA A 358 -11.40 -8.05 -2.76
CA ALA A 358 -10.93 -8.90 -3.87
C ALA A 358 -12.11 -9.52 -4.65
N SER A 359 -13.15 -10.00 -3.95
CA SER A 359 -14.33 -10.55 -4.59
C SER A 359 -15.11 -9.51 -5.42
N ALA A 360 -15.22 -8.27 -4.92
CA ALA A 360 -15.88 -7.20 -5.65
C ALA A 360 -15.08 -6.79 -6.90
N MET A 361 -13.76 -6.65 -6.78
CA MET A 361 -12.88 -6.37 -7.92
C MET A 361 -12.90 -7.50 -8.95
N GLU A 362 -12.89 -8.76 -8.50
CA GLU A 362 -12.97 -9.93 -9.37
C GLU A 362 -14.25 -9.94 -10.24
N LYS A 363 -15.39 -9.54 -9.67
CA LYS A 363 -16.65 -9.44 -10.44
C LYS A 363 -16.55 -8.41 -11.56
N LEU A 364 -15.91 -7.27 -11.32
CA LEU A 364 -15.69 -6.24 -12.34
C LEU A 364 -14.74 -6.72 -13.44
N LEU A 365 -13.66 -7.41 -13.06
CA LEU A 365 -12.75 -8.05 -14.02
C LEU A 365 -13.46 -9.08 -14.89
N ALA A 366 -14.22 -9.98 -14.28
CA ALA A 366 -14.95 -11.01 -15.00
C ALA A 366 -15.96 -10.41 -16.00
N ALA A 367 -16.65 -9.33 -15.59
CA ALA A 367 -17.57 -8.61 -16.48
C ALA A 367 -16.83 -7.95 -17.66
N ALA A 368 -15.67 -7.33 -17.42
CA ALA A 368 -14.85 -6.74 -18.47
C ALA A 368 -14.35 -7.81 -19.48
N VAL A 369 -13.85 -8.95 -18.97
CA VAL A 369 -13.41 -10.07 -19.82
C VAL A 369 -14.56 -10.60 -20.68
N VAL A 370 -15.73 -10.84 -20.09
CA VAL A 370 -16.91 -11.32 -20.83
C VAL A 370 -17.29 -10.32 -21.92
N LYS A 371 -17.34 -9.03 -21.62
CA LYS A 371 -17.67 -7.97 -22.59
C LYS A 371 -16.70 -7.97 -23.77
N LYS A 372 -15.40 -8.08 -23.53
CA LYS A 372 -14.36 -8.06 -24.58
C LYS A 372 -14.30 -9.35 -25.40
N THR A 373 -14.54 -10.50 -24.79
CA THR A 373 -14.50 -11.79 -25.49
C THR A 373 -15.80 -12.17 -26.19
N ALA A 374 -16.92 -11.51 -25.86
CA ALA A 374 -18.21 -11.73 -26.52
C ALA A 374 -18.42 -10.88 -27.80
N VAL A 375 -17.58 -9.88 -28.06
CA VAL A 375 -17.61 -9.08 -29.29
C VAL A 375 -16.80 -9.85 -30.34
N PRO A 376 -17.41 -10.35 -31.43
CA PRO A 376 -16.64 -10.93 -32.54
C PRO A 376 -15.75 -9.86 -33.16
N ALA A 377 -14.50 -10.22 -33.46
CA ALA A 377 -13.53 -9.36 -34.12
C ALA A 377 -14.01 -8.90 -35.51
#